data_1e1412fae40cfdf952c6505bdeac3a0f
#
_entry.id   1e1412fae40cfdf952c6505bdeac3a0f
#
_cell.length_a   1.000
_cell.length_b   1.000
_cell.length_c   1.000
_cell.angle_alpha   90.00
_cell.angle_beta   90.00
_cell.angle_gamma   90.00
#
_symmetry.space_group_name_H-M   'P 1'
#
loop_
_entity.id
_entity.type
_entity.pdbx_description
1 polymer ?
#
loop_
_entity_poly.entity_id
_entity_poly.type
_entity_poly.pdbx_seq_one_letter_code
_entity_poly.pdbx_strand_id
1 'polypeptide(L)'
;MEGLRKNDMLRYSKFIVMVECNLGFEAEHHERHFNGMPNVHFRVDHKVARFGILTTEEIKYSMCTLLNTMLREQRVCIFESFVSEKAEDNLRRLREQLHVYSLQFKNAVNVFGKQRQALSGKVGGMKDDVVICLQLAIYFSKDVHMYA
;
A
#
# COMPACT_ATOMS: atom_id res chain seq x y z
N MET A 1 6.98 13.46 5.20
CA MET A 1 8.29 13.54 4.50
C MET A 1 9.37 14.19 5.35
N GLU A 2 9.13 15.35 5.99
CA GLU A 2 10.14 15.99 6.88
C GLU A 2 10.64 15.07 7.99
N GLY A 3 9.75 14.30 8.63
CA GLY A 3 10.14 13.34 9.66
C GLY A 3 11.09 12.24 9.18
N LEU A 4 10.94 11.77 7.93
CA LEU A 4 11.83 10.78 7.34
C LEU A 4 13.22 11.38 7.05
N ARG A 5 13.29 12.66 6.67
CA ARG A 5 14.55 13.35 6.39
C ARG A 5 15.34 13.71 7.65
N LYS A 6 14.70 13.75 8.81
CA LYS A 6 15.37 13.91 10.11
C LYS A 6 16.09 12.63 10.54
N ASN A 7 15.79 11.50 9.94
CA ASN A 7 16.50 10.25 10.16
C ASN A 7 17.78 10.25 9.30
N ASP A 8 18.93 10.16 9.93
CA ASP A 8 20.23 10.23 9.25
C ASP A 8 20.43 9.14 8.19
N MET A 9 19.87 7.96 8.39
CA MET A 9 19.93 6.88 7.41
C MET A 9 19.06 7.13 6.17
N LEU A 10 18.00 7.93 6.30
CA LEU A 10 17.04 8.18 5.24
C LEU A 10 17.20 9.55 4.58
N ARG A 11 18.05 10.41 5.12
CA ARG A 11 18.23 11.81 4.68
C ARG A 11 18.50 11.93 3.19
N TYR A 12 19.32 11.04 2.65
CA TYR A 12 19.74 11.04 1.24
C TYR A 12 19.02 9.98 0.39
N SER A 13 18.07 9.28 0.97
CA SER A 13 17.31 8.24 0.27
C SER A 13 16.38 8.86 -0.76
N LYS A 14 16.18 8.14 -1.88
CA LYS A 14 15.10 8.41 -2.81
C LYS A 14 13.80 7.87 -2.21
N PHE A 15 12.75 8.67 -2.28
CA PHE A 15 11.41 8.30 -1.82
C PHE A 15 10.50 8.11 -3.02
N ILE A 16 9.96 6.92 -3.16
CA ILE A 16 8.95 6.63 -4.17
C ILE A 16 7.59 6.65 -3.47
N VAL A 17 6.78 7.62 -3.84
CA VAL A 17 5.43 7.79 -3.29
C VAL A 17 4.45 7.07 -4.20
N MET A 18 3.66 6.19 -3.61
CA MET A 18 2.63 5.44 -4.28
C MET A 18 1.30 5.70 -3.61
N VAL A 19 0.34 6.14 -4.38
CA VAL A 19 -1.00 6.51 -3.90
C VAL A 19 -2.04 5.62 -4.58
N GLU A 20 -2.98 5.09 -3.81
CA GLU A 20 -4.15 4.43 -4.36
C GLU A 20 -5.14 5.50 -4.88
N CYS A 21 -5.57 5.37 -6.13
CA CYS A 21 -6.40 6.37 -6.82
C CYS A 21 -7.81 5.88 -7.10
N ASN A 22 -8.38 5.08 -6.23
CA ASN A 22 -9.71 4.51 -6.45
C ASN A 22 -10.85 5.54 -6.37
N LEU A 23 -10.62 6.66 -5.70
CA LEU A 23 -11.61 7.71 -5.48
C LEU A 23 -11.39 8.97 -6.33
N GLY A 24 -10.32 9.05 -7.14
CA GLY A 24 -10.13 10.14 -8.10
C GLY A 24 -8.84 10.94 -7.91
N PHE A 25 -8.91 12.20 -7.51
CA PHE A 25 -7.84 13.20 -7.65
C PHE A 25 -6.79 13.23 -6.52
N GLU A 26 -6.83 12.29 -5.57
CA GLU A 26 -5.95 12.34 -4.40
C GLU A 26 -4.46 12.29 -4.78
N ALA A 27 -4.10 11.50 -5.77
CA ALA A 27 -2.70 11.38 -6.20
C ALA A 27 -2.17 12.68 -6.81
N GLU A 28 -2.98 13.38 -7.58
CA GLU A 28 -2.61 14.67 -8.18
C GLU A 28 -2.48 15.76 -7.12
N HIS A 29 -3.35 15.72 -6.10
CA HIS A 29 -3.25 16.64 -4.95
C HIS A 29 -1.94 16.42 -4.18
N HIS A 30 -1.60 15.19 -3.90
CA HIS A 30 -0.35 14.85 -3.21
C HIS A 30 0.87 15.17 -4.07
N GLU A 31 0.81 14.92 -5.37
CA GLU A 31 1.89 15.27 -6.29
C GLU A 31 2.18 16.76 -6.24
N ARG A 32 1.17 17.62 -6.35
CA ARG A 32 1.32 19.08 -6.27
C ARG A 32 1.95 19.53 -4.94
N HIS A 33 1.59 18.88 -3.84
CA HIS A 33 2.13 19.23 -2.52
C HIS A 33 3.62 18.87 -2.39
N PHE A 34 4.06 17.78 -3.00
CA PHE A 34 5.43 17.29 -2.92
C PHE A 34 6.28 17.64 -4.15
N ASN A 35 5.69 18.29 -5.14
CA ASN A 35 6.38 18.71 -6.35
C ASN A 35 7.54 19.66 -6.00
N GLY A 36 8.71 19.39 -6.56
CA GLY A 36 9.95 20.12 -6.27
C GLY A 36 10.70 19.68 -5.01
N MET A 37 10.18 18.72 -4.23
CA MET A 37 10.97 18.13 -3.16
C MET A 37 12.07 17.23 -3.74
N PRO A 38 13.36 17.49 -3.45
CA PRO A 38 14.44 16.69 -3.97
C PRO A 38 14.31 15.23 -3.51
N ASN A 39 14.63 14.30 -4.40
CA ASN A 39 14.58 12.85 -4.16
C ASN A 39 13.18 12.28 -3.83
N VAL A 40 12.11 12.97 -4.17
CA VAL A 40 10.73 12.48 -4.06
C VAL A 40 10.18 12.23 -5.46
N HIS A 41 9.78 11.00 -5.73
CA HIS A 41 9.25 10.57 -7.01
C HIS A 41 7.86 9.97 -6.81
N PHE A 42 6.90 10.41 -7.61
CA PHE A 42 5.59 9.79 -7.63
C PHE A 42 5.52 8.72 -8.70
N ARG A 43 4.94 7.59 -8.32
CA ARG A 43 4.67 6.56 -9.31
C ARG A 43 3.56 7.02 -10.25
N VAL A 44 3.85 6.90 -11.54
CA VAL A 44 2.88 7.15 -12.62
C VAL A 44 2.44 5.81 -13.18
N ASP A 45 1.15 5.62 -13.32
CA ASP A 45 0.62 4.52 -14.13
C ASP A 45 0.68 4.93 -15.60
N HIS A 46 1.65 4.37 -16.32
CA HIS A 46 1.89 4.70 -17.72
C HIS A 46 0.76 4.26 -18.66
N LYS A 47 -0.08 3.32 -18.25
CA LYS A 47 -1.22 2.85 -19.06
C LYS A 47 -2.33 3.89 -19.14
N VAL A 48 -2.51 4.64 -18.07
CA VAL A 48 -3.57 5.67 -17.97
C VAL A 48 -3.04 7.08 -17.82
N ALA A 49 -1.70 7.27 -17.87
CA ALA A 49 -1.01 8.54 -17.70
C ALA A 49 -1.45 9.33 -16.45
N ARG A 50 -1.65 8.62 -15.33
CA ARG A 50 -2.08 9.20 -14.06
C ARG A 50 -1.08 8.91 -12.95
N PHE A 51 -0.98 9.86 -12.02
CA PHE A 51 -0.27 9.61 -10.77
C PHE A 51 -1.04 8.60 -9.91
N GLY A 52 -0.27 7.71 -9.29
CA GLY A 52 -0.82 6.69 -8.41
C GLY A 52 -1.24 5.41 -9.12
N ILE A 53 -2.11 4.67 -8.50
CA ILE A 53 -2.52 3.33 -8.94
C ILE A 53 -4.00 3.11 -8.73
N LEU A 54 -4.65 2.55 -9.74
CA LEU A 54 -6.00 2.02 -9.63
C LEU A 54 -5.91 0.55 -9.17
N THR A 55 -6.33 0.26 -7.95
CA THR A 55 -6.33 -1.10 -7.43
C THR A 55 -7.63 -1.83 -7.83
N THR A 56 -7.52 -2.61 -8.89
CA THR A 56 -8.58 -3.56 -9.29
C THR A 56 -8.60 -4.78 -8.36
N GLU A 57 -9.66 -5.57 -8.39
CA GLU A 57 -9.73 -6.82 -7.61
C GLU A 57 -8.60 -7.80 -8.00
N GLU A 58 -8.21 -7.83 -9.28
CA GLU A 58 -7.11 -8.65 -9.77
C GLU A 58 -5.76 -8.19 -9.17
N ILE A 59 -5.51 -6.88 -9.14
CA ILE A 59 -4.31 -6.31 -8.53
C ILE A 59 -4.31 -6.61 -7.03
N LYS A 60 -5.43 -6.45 -6.33
CA LYS A 60 -5.55 -6.77 -4.91
C LYS A 60 -5.24 -8.24 -4.63
N TYR A 61 -5.74 -9.13 -5.46
CA TYR A 61 -5.45 -10.56 -5.33
C TYR A 61 -3.96 -10.85 -5.52
N SER A 62 -3.35 -10.26 -6.55
CA SER A 62 -1.91 -10.41 -6.82
C SER A 62 -1.05 -9.85 -5.70
N MET A 63 -1.40 -8.69 -5.15
CA MET A 63 -0.72 -8.08 -4.00
C MET A 63 -0.82 -8.96 -2.75
N CYS A 64 -2.00 -9.50 -2.46
CA CYS A 64 -2.23 -10.39 -1.33
C CYS A 64 -1.42 -11.68 -1.45
N THR A 65 -1.42 -12.29 -2.64
CA THR A 65 -0.66 -13.51 -2.91
C THR A 65 0.84 -13.28 -2.73
N LEU A 66 1.36 -12.18 -3.26
CA LEU A 66 2.77 -11.84 -3.12
C LEU A 66 3.14 -11.58 -1.65
N LEU A 67 2.34 -10.79 -0.92
CA LEU A 67 2.58 -10.54 0.51
C LEU A 67 2.61 -11.85 1.30
N ASN A 68 1.63 -12.73 1.07
CA ASN A 68 1.58 -14.04 1.75
C ASN A 68 2.84 -14.88 1.45
N THR A 69 3.26 -14.92 0.19
CA THR A 69 4.48 -15.64 -0.21
C THR A 69 5.70 -15.06 0.51
N MET A 70 5.87 -13.73 0.49
CA MET A 70 7.03 -13.09 1.12
C MET A 70 7.06 -13.23 2.64
N LEU A 71 5.89 -13.23 3.30
CA LEU A 71 5.80 -13.49 4.74
C LEU A 71 6.20 -14.94 5.06
N ARG A 72 5.72 -15.91 4.28
CA ARG A 72 6.07 -17.33 4.45
C ARG A 72 7.55 -17.61 4.21
N GLU A 73 8.15 -16.91 3.27
CA GLU A 73 9.58 -16.98 2.94
C GLU A 73 10.45 -16.14 3.87
N GLN A 74 9.87 -15.50 4.88
CA GLN A 74 10.56 -14.61 5.84
C GLN A 74 11.34 -13.46 5.16
N ARG A 75 10.85 -12.99 4.02
CA ARG A 75 11.47 -11.89 3.25
C ARG A 75 10.95 -10.51 3.66
N VAL A 76 9.97 -10.44 4.54
CA VAL A 76 9.45 -9.21 5.13
C VAL A 76 9.83 -9.19 6.60
N CYS A 77 10.63 -8.22 6.98
CA CYS A 77 11.01 -7.97 8.36
C CYS A 77 10.28 -6.72 8.88
N ILE A 78 9.62 -6.86 10.01
CA ILE A 78 8.97 -5.75 10.71
C ILE A 78 9.76 -5.51 11.98
N PHE A 79 10.39 -4.33 12.08
CA PHE A 79 11.13 -3.96 13.27
C PHE A 79 10.14 -3.57 14.38
N GLU A 80 10.31 -4.15 15.55
CA GLU A 80 9.48 -3.90 16.73
C GLU A 80 10.07 -2.87 17.69
N SER A 81 11.31 -2.46 17.46
CA SER A 81 11.97 -1.43 18.26
C SER A 81 11.58 -0.04 17.75
N PHE A 82 10.66 0.61 18.44
CA PHE A 82 10.14 1.92 18.06
C PHE A 82 10.58 3.02 19.01
N VAL A 83 10.83 4.17 18.43
CA VAL A 83 11.19 5.39 19.16
C VAL A 83 9.95 6.18 19.61
N SER A 84 8.75 5.80 19.17
CA SER A 84 7.52 6.54 19.48
C SER A 84 6.31 5.63 19.70
N GLU A 85 5.47 6.02 20.64
CA GLU A 85 4.17 5.41 20.93
C GLU A 85 3.26 5.30 19.69
N LYS A 86 3.31 6.30 18.81
CA LYS A 86 2.56 6.30 17.55
C LYS A 86 3.01 5.19 16.59
N ALA A 87 4.30 4.86 16.57
CA ALA A 87 4.83 3.79 15.73
C ALA A 87 4.39 2.42 16.25
N GLU A 88 4.35 2.25 17.56
CA GLU A 88 3.85 1.06 18.22
C GLU A 88 2.34 0.85 17.93
N ASP A 89 1.53 1.90 18.02
CA ASP A 89 0.10 1.86 17.67
C ASP A 89 -0.11 1.45 16.20
N ASN A 90 0.68 1.97 15.28
CA ASN A 90 0.60 1.60 13.86
C ASN A 90 0.96 0.12 13.64
N LEU A 91 1.94 -0.42 14.36
CA LEU A 91 2.27 -1.84 14.27
C LEU A 91 1.14 -2.71 14.81
N ARG A 92 0.55 -2.34 15.94
CA ARG A 92 -0.60 -3.03 16.50
C ARG A 92 -1.75 -3.07 15.50
N ARG A 93 -2.08 -1.93 14.86
CA ARG A 93 -3.09 -1.87 13.80
C ARG A 93 -2.75 -2.75 12.60
N LEU A 94 -1.50 -2.78 12.17
CA LEU A 94 -1.06 -3.66 11.09
C LEU A 94 -1.32 -5.13 11.43
N ARG A 95 -0.96 -5.57 12.64
CA ARG A 95 -1.17 -6.95 13.10
C ARG A 95 -2.66 -7.30 13.15
N GLU A 96 -3.49 -6.43 13.70
CA GLU A 96 -4.94 -6.60 13.76
C GLU A 96 -5.55 -6.71 12.36
N GLN A 97 -5.15 -5.83 11.44
CA GLN A 97 -5.64 -5.86 10.06
C GLN A 97 -5.17 -7.09 9.29
N LEU A 98 -3.91 -7.51 9.45
CA LEU A 98 -3.41 -8.75 8.83
C LEU A 98 -4.18 -9.98 9.30
N HIS A 99 -4.56 -10.03 10.59
CA HIS A 99 -5.32 -11.14 11.16
C HIS A 99 -6.72 -11.28 10.55
N VAL A 100 -7.38 -10.17 10.23
CA VAL A 100 -8.75 -10.18 9.69
C VAL A 100 -8.82 -10.06 8.17
N TYR A 101 -7.69 -9.77 7.50
CA TYR A 101 -7.66 -9.61 6.06
C TYR A 101 -7.89 -10.95 5.37
N SER A 102 -9.05 -11.09 4.74
CA SER A 102 -9.50 -12.35 4.16
C SER A 102 -10.29 -12.15 2.88
N LEU A 103 -10.47 -13.24 2.16
CA LEU A 103 -11.35 -13.30 1.01
C LEU A 103 -12.80 -13.28 1.48
N GLN A 104 -13.55 -12.28 1.07
CA GLN A 104 -14.97 -12.14 1.40
C GLN A 104 -15.83 -12.29 0.15
N PHE A 105 -17.00 -12.90 0.35
CA PHE A 105 -18.03 -12.96 -0.69
C PHE A 105 -18.85 -11.66 -0.65
N LYS A 106 -18.87 -10.94 -1.76
CA LYS A 106 -19.78 -9.80 -1.91
C LYS A 106 -21.19 -10.33 -2.21
N ASN A 107 -22.20 -9.71 -1.61
CA ASN A 107 -23.60 -10.05 -1.86
C ASN A 107 -24.06 -9.72 -3.29
N ALA A 108 -23.23 -9.07 -4.08
CA ALA A 108 -23.51 -8.76 -5.48
C ALA A 108 -23.12 -9.95 -6.39
N VAL A 109 -24.02 -10.39 -7.21
CA VAL A 109 -23.81 -11.39 -8.26
C VAL A 109 -23.32 -10.67 -9.51
N ASN A 110 -22.35 -11.25 -10.23
CA ASN A 110 -21.95 -10.73 -11.53
C ASN A 110 -22.99 -11.05 -12.61
N VAL A 111 -22.79 -10.52 -13.83
CA VAL A 111 -23.69 -10.70 -14.99
C VAL A 111 -23.92 -12.20 -15.34
N PHE A 112 -23.02 -13.09 -14.88
CA PHE A 112 -23.08 -14.52 -15.08
C PHE A 112 -23.67 -15.31 -13.89
N GLY A 113 -24.27 -14.63 -12.92
CA GLY A 113 -24.85 -15.26 -11.73
C GLY A 113 -23.84 -15.77 -10.71
N LYS A 114 -22.52 -15.49 -10.88
CA LYS A 114 -21.49 -15.89 -9.93
C LYS A 114 -21.32 -14.84 -8.84
N GLN A 115 -21.24 -15.29 -7.62
CA GLN A 115 -21.00 -14.44 -6.46
C GLN A 115 -19.61 -13.79 -6.58
N ARG A 116 -19.53 -12.47 -6.39
CA ARG A 116 -18.25 -11.74 -6.40
C ARG A 116 -17.49 -12.02 -5.12
N GLN A 117 -16.23 -12.38 -5.29
CA GLN A 117 -15.26 -12.45 -4.20
C GLN A 117 -14.43 -11.16 -4.16
N ALA A 118 -14.14 -10.66 -2.98
CA ALA A 118 -13.25 -9.53 -2.79
C ALA A 118 -12.35 -9.74 -1.57
N LEU A 119 -11.10 -9.38 -1.70
CA LEU A 119 -10.20 -9.30 -0.57
C LEU A 119 -10.50 -8.05 0.24
N SER A 120 -10.74 -8.22 1.53
CA SER A 120 -11.03 -7.11 2.43
C SER A 120 -10.71 -7.47 3.87
N GLY A 121 -10.22 -6.47 4.61
CA GLY A 121 -10.09 -6.49 6.06
C GLY A 121 -11.22 -5.75 6.78
N LYS A 122 -12.26 -5.32 6.05
CA LYS A 122 -13.37 -4.53 6.59
C LYS A 122 -14.40 -5.40 7.32
N VAL A 123 -13.97 -6.06 8.38
CA VAL A 123 -14.82 -6.87 9.24
C VAL A 123 -15.14 -6.08 10.51
N GLY A 124 -16.41 -5.99 10.88
CA GLY A 124 -16.81 -5.33 12.12
C GLY A 124 -16.50 -3.83 12.21
N GLY A 125 -16.43 -3.13 11.05
CA GLY A 125 -16.08 -1.70 11.01
C GLY A 125 -14.58 -1.40 11.00
N MET A 126 -13.72 -2.42 11.00
CA MET A 126 -12.28 -2.23 10.86
C MET A 126 -11.91 -1.75 9.46
N LYS A 127 -10.81 -0.99 9.39
CA LYS A 127 -10.22 -0.53 8.13
C LYS A 127 -9.08 -1.47 7.73
N ASP A 128 -8.78 -1.54 6.43
CA ASP A 128 -7.68 -2.33 5.88
C ASP A 128 -6.55 -1.47 5.28
N ASP A 129 -6.56 -0.18 5.59
CA ASP A 129 -5.68 0.83 4.97
C ASP A 129 -4.19 0.50 5.17
N VAL A 130 -3.79 0.03 6.35
CA VAL A 130 -2.38 -0.26 6.65
C VAL A 130 -1.90 -1.50 5.92
N VAL A 131 -2.73 -2.53 5.81
CA VAL A 131 -2.42 -3.74 5.03
C VAL A 131 -2.31 -3.40 3.55
N ILE A 132 -3.22 -2.58 3.02
CA ILE A 132 -3.16 -2.13 1.62
C ILE A 132 -1.89 -1.33 1.36
N CYS A 133 -1.50 -0.42 2.26
CA CYS A 133 -0.22 0.30 2.14
C CYS A 133 0.98 -0.63 2.10
N LEU A 134 1.03 -1.64 2.97
CA LEU A 134 2.11 -2.64 2.97
C LEU A 134 2.12 -3.45 1.67
N GLN A 135 0.95 -3.88 1.20
CA GLN A 135 0.82 -4.63 -0.05
C GLN A 135 1.28 -3.81 -1.25
N LEU A 136 0.90 -2.53 -1.34
CA LEU A 136 1.34 -1.62 -2.39
C LEU A 136 2.86 -1.47 -2.38
N ALA A 137 3.45 -1.22 -1.21
CA ALA A 137 4.90 -1.06 -1.08
C ALA A 137 5.66 -2.30 -1.56
N ILE A 138 5.22 -3.49 -1.17
CA ILE A 138 5.84 -4.76 -1.56
C ILE A 138 5.63 -5.05 -3.05
N TYR A 139 4.40 -4.91 -3.54
CA TYR A 139 4.05 -5.26 -4.91
C TYR A 139 4.80 -4.44 -5.95
N PHE A 140 5.01 -3.16 -5.66
CA PHE A 140 5.70 -2.23 -6.55
C PHE A 140 7.18 -2.03 -6.23
N SER A 141 7.71 -2.67 -5.19
CA SER A 141 9.15 -2.62 -4.89
C SER A 141 10.02 -3.15 -6.03
N LYS A 142 9.48 -4.05 -6.85
CA LYS A 142 10.14 -4.54 -8.08
C LYS A 142 10.38 -3.46 -9.13
N ASP A 143 9.60 -2.39 -9.11
CA ASP A 143 9.68 -1.29 -10.08
C ASP A 143 10.63 -0.17 -9.62
N VAL A 144 11.26 -0.31 -8.45
CA VAL A 144 12.14 0.70 -7.86
C VAL A 144 13.32 1.05 -8.76
N HIS A 145 13.82 0.07 -9.50
CA HIS A 145 14.93 0.29 -10.46
C HIS A 145 14.58 1.28 -11.58
N MET A 146 13.30 1.50 -11.88
CA MET A 146 12.88 2.49 -12.88
C MET A 146 13.08 3.94 -12.41
N TYR A 147 13.33 4.14 -11.12
CA TYR A 147 13.56 5.44 -10.50
C TYR A 147 15.01 5.63 -10.04
N ALA A 148 15.86 4.65 -10.30
CA ALA A 148 17.31 4.71 -10.04
C ALA A 148 18.05 5.54 -11.11
#